data_4800257814d5e5a4dae5ba994e63b739
#
_entry.id   4800257814d5e5a4dae5ba994e63b739
#
_cell.length_a   1.000
_cell.length_b   1.000
_cell.length_c   1.000
_cell.angle_alpha   90.00
_cell.angle_beta   90.00
_cell.angle_gamma   90.00
#
_symmetry.space_group_name_H-M   'P 1'
#
loop_
_entity.id
_entity.type
_entity.pdbx_description
1 polymer ?
#
loop_
_entity_poly.entity_id
_entity_poly.type
_entity_poly.pdbx_seq_one_letter_code
_entity_poly.pdbx_strand_id
1 'polypeptide(L)'
;RYISGGFMSPVDDFLNEFCNLEKYLRDLSKASKSTSFSELVRLTVPKNRVVKQYQSDLKVFAELRNLLSHERYANTHLIAPSEKLIASLKEINKKIANQPKLIHFCKYKPLTFTSSQPIQDAIISMRANDFSQVPIMNEGEIIGVLSSNTISRWLGADSSEDIFSTTDTTISHVMTHLENEDNFVLLPKNEDYGKALAKFDRYSSEGKQLDAILLTESGKRNESILGIVTLADIPEIINALY
;
A
#
# COMPACT_ATOMS: atom_id res chain seq x y z
N ARG A 1 0.42 13.71 52.58
CA ARG A 1 -0.35 13.54 51.32
C ARG A 1 0.52 12.73 50.35
N TYR A 2 0.32 11.41 50.33
CA TYR A 2 0.93 10.53 49.31
C TYR A 2 0.20 10.73 48.00
N ILE A 3 0.87 11.23 46.99
CA ILE A 3 0.40 11.21 45.59
C ILE A 3 0.67 9.80 45.11
N SER A 4 -0.33 8.93 45.15
CA SER A 4 -0.29 7.62 44.52
C SER A 4 -0.35 7.85 43.00
N GLY A 5 0.81 7.93 42.37
CA GLY A 5 0.94 7.66 40.92
C GLY A 5 0.59 6.19 40.71
N GLY A 6 -0.64 5.92 40.31
CA GLY A 6 -1.11 4.57 40.07
C GLY A 6 -0.31 3.91 38.94
N PHE A 7 0.65 3.07 39.28
CA PHE A 7 1.24 2.13 38.33
C PHE A 7 0.15 1.19 37.89
N MET A 8 -0.18 1.22 36.60
CA MET A 8 -1.14 0.31 35.98
C MET A 8 -0.60 -1.12 36.16
N SER A 9 -1.45 -2.06 36.58
CA SER A 9 -0.98 -3.45 36.73
C SER A 9 -0.58 -4.02 35.35
N PRO A 10 0.37 -4.95 35.27
CA PRO A 10 0.74 -5.61 34.02
C PRO A 10 -0.47 -6.23 33.30
N VAL A 11 -1.46 -6.70 34.04
CA VAL A 11 -2.71 -7.23 33.48
C VAL A 11 -3.54 -6.14 32.85
N ASP A 12 -3.73 -5.00 33.53
CA ASP A 12 -4.50 -3.88 33.01
C ASP A 12 -3.81 -3.28 31.77
N ASP A 13 -2.49 -3.15 31.79
CA ASP A 13 -1.69 -2.66 30.66
C ASP A 13 -1.88 -3.56 29.43
N PHE A 14 -1.78 -4.88 29.61
CA PHE A 14 -2.02 -5.84 28.54
C PHE A 14 -3.46 -5.77 28.00
N LEU A 15 -4.46 -5.75 28.87
CA LEU A 15 -5.86 -5.72 28.46
C LEU A 15 -6.20 -4.43 27.71
N ASN A 16 -5.68 -3.29 28.12
CA ASN A 16 -5.84 -2.02 27.42
C ASN A 16 -5.21 -2.06 26.02
N GLU A 17 -3.98 -2.59 25.91
CA GLU A 17 -3.31 -2.73 24.62
C GLU A 17 -4.02 -3.74 23.71
N PHE A 18 -4.59 -4.80 24.26
CA PHE A 18 -5.41 -5.74 23.51
C PHE A 18 -6.71 -5.09 22.98
N CYS A 19 -7.35 -4.24 23.79
CA CYS A 19 -8.51 -3.46 23.33
C CYS A 19 -8.14 -2.50 22.18
N ASN A 20 -6.96 -1.88 22.22
CA ASN A 20 -6.45 -1.06 21.13
C ASN A 20 -6.25 -1.89 19.86
N LEU A 21 -5.62 -3.06 19.98
CA LEU A 21 -5.46 -4.01 18.87
C LEU A 21 -6.80 -4.39 18.24
N GLU A 22 -7.76 -4.77 19.06
CA GLU A 22 -9.10 -5.16 18.59
C GLU A 22 -9.79 -4.01 17.84
N LYS A 23 -9.66 -2.78 18.34
CA LYS A 23 -10.16 -1.59 17.66
C LYS A 23 -9.50 -1.37 16.29
N TYR A 24 -8.16 -1.44 16.21
CA TYR A 24 -7.45 -1.29 14.94
C TYR A 24 -7.86 -2.36 13.91
N LEU A 25 -7.95 -3.62 14.33
CA LEU A 25 -8.39 -4.70 13.43
C LEU A 25 -9.85 -4.50 12.96
N ARG A 26 -10.71 -3.99 13.82
CA ARG A 26 -12.10 -3.67 13.50
C ARG A 26 -12.20 -2.56 12.46
N ASP A 27 -11.44 -1.49 12.65
CA ASP A 27 -11.39 -0.36 11.71
C ASP A 27 -10.86 -0.79 10.34
N LEU A 28 -9.81 -1.62 10.31
CA LEU A 28 -9.23 -2.17 9.08
C LEU A 28 -10.17 -3.14 8.34
N SER A 29 -10.87 -3.99 9.08
CA SER A 29 -11.81 -4.96 8.50
C SER A 29 -13.16 -4.37 8.12
N LYS A 30 -13.51 -3.19 8.68
CA LYS A 30 -14.85 -2.58 8.64
C LYS A 30 -15.93 -3.52 9.17
N ALA A 31 -15.57 -4.36 10.15
CA ALA A 31 -16.45 -5.36 10.73
C ALA A 31 -17.37 -4.78 11.81
N SER A 32 -18.49 -5.47 12.08
CA SER A 32 -19.45 -5.10 13.11
C SER A 32 -18.85 -5.22 14.53
N LYS A 33 -19.50 -4.58 15.51
CA LYS A 33 -19.09 -4.66 16.92
C LYS A 33 -19.15 -6.07 17.49
N SER A 34 -20.00 -6.93 16.96
CA SER A 34 -20.19 -8.31 17.40
C SER A 34 -19.19 -9.31 16.81
N THR A 35 -18.34 -8.88 15.88
CA THR A 35 -17.34 -9.75 15.23
C THR A 35 -16.26 -10.17 16.23
N SER A 36 -15.99 -11.48 16.34
CA SER A 36 -14.99 -12.02 17.25
C SER A 36 -13.56 -11.61 16.84
N PHE A 37 -12.62 -11.62 17.79
CA PHE A 37 -11.23 -11.27 17.52
C PHE A 37 -10.59 -12.18 16.44
N SER A 38 -10.82 -13.49 16.51
CA SER A 38 -10.31 -14.44 15.52
C SER A 38 -10.83 -14.14 14.10
N GLU A 39 -12.09 -13.74 14.00
CA GLU A 39 -12.69 -13.34 12.75
C GLU A 39 -12.15 -11.99 12.25
N LEU A 40 -11.91 -11.03 13.15
CA LEU A 40 -11.25 -9.78 12.80
C LEU A 40 -9.87 -10.02 12.19
N VAL A 41 -9.08 -10.90 12.81
CA VAL A 41 -7.76 -11.30 12.27
C VAL A 41 -7.93 -11.93 10.89
N ARG A 42 -8.83 -12.90 10.74
CA ARG A 42 -9.10 -13.58 9.46
C ARG A 42 -9.47 -12.60 8.33
N LEU A 43 -10.33 -11.64 8.61
CA LEU A 43 -10.77 -10.62 7.65
C LEU A 43 -9.68 -9.60 7.31
N THR A 44 -8.72 -9.41 8.20
CA THR A 44 -7.66 -8.39 8.06
C THR A 44 -6.39 -8.96 7.43
N VAL A 45 -6.06 -10.23 7.66
CA VAL A 45 -4.88 -10.92 7.09
C VAL A 45 -4.71 -10.70 5.57
N PRO A 46 -5.74 -10.86 4.72
CA PRO A 46 -5.57 -10.64 3.28
C PRO A 46 -5.38 -9.17 2.89
N LYS A 47 -5.67 -8.23 3.80
CA LYS A 47 -5.66 -6.79 3.54
C LYS A 47 -4.47 -6.07 4.19
N ASN A 48 -3.82 -6.70 5.18
CA ASN A 48 -2.80 -6.07 5.99
C ASN A 48 -1.63 -7.02 6.24
N ARG A 49 -0.47 -6.67 5.69
CA ARG A 49 0.73 -7.49 5.74
C ARG A 49 1.31 -7.64 7.14
N VAL A 50 1.22 -6.59 7.97
CA VAL A 50 1.65 -6.64 9.38
C VAL A 50 0.80 -7.65 10.15
N VAL A 51 -0.53 -7.61 9.99
CA VAL A 51 -1.44 -8.57 10.61
C VAL A 51 -1.13 -10.00 10.13
N LYS A 52 -0.83 -10.18 8.85
CA LYS A 52 -0.42 -11.48 8.29
C LYS A 52 0.89 -11.99 8.93
N GLN A 53 1.88 -11.12 9.04
CA GLN A 53 3.19 -11.44 9.61
C GLN A 53 3.10 -11.88 11.08
N TYR A 54 2.31 -11.16 11.89
CA TYR A 54 2.18 -11.41 13.33
C TYR A 54 0.97 -12.28 13.69
N GLN A 55 0.40 -13.01 12.73
CA GLN A 55 -0.82 -13.80 12.96
C GLN A 55 -0.69 -14.80 14.12
N SER A 56 0.47 -15.41 14.29
CA SER A 56 0.75 -16.34 15.41
C SER A 56 0.76 -15.62 16.75
N ASP A 57 1.39 -14.45 16.82
CA ASP A 57 1.42 -13.64 18.04
C ASP A 57 0.03 -13.16 18.43
N LEU A 58 -0.76 -12.73 17.44
CA LEU A 58 -2.14 -12.29 17.65
C LEU A 58 -3.00 -13.41 18.25
N LYS A 59 -2.76 -14.65 17.84
CA LYS A 59 -3.44 -15.82 18.42
C LYS A 59 -3.05 -16.01 19.88
N VAL A 60 -1.76 -15.94 20.21
CA VAL A 60 -1.27 -16.05 21.60
C VAL A 60 -1.86 -14.94 22.47
N PHE A 61 -1.92 -13.72 21.99
CA PHE A 61 -2.54 -12.59 22.73
C PHE A 61 -4.03 -12.83 22.99
N ALA A 62 -4.77 -13.40 22.02
CA ALA A 62 -6.18 -13.74 22.21
C ALA A 62 -6.39 -14.83 23.26
N GLU A 63 -5.55 -15.86 23.25
CA GLU A 63 -5.60 -16.95 24.24
C GLU A 63 -5.31 -16.40 25.66
N LEU A 64 -4.26 -15.58 25.80
CA LEU A 64 -3.95 -14.96 27.09
C LEU A 64 -5.06 -14.02 27.58
N ARG A 65 -5.62 -13.20 26.70
CA ARG A 65 -6.77 -12.34 27.04
C ARG A 65 -7.94 -13.14 27.57
N ASN A 66 -8.25 -14.29 26.96
CA ASN A 66 -9.32 -15.16 27.42
C ASN A 66 -9.01 -15.71 28.81
N LEU A 67 -7.80 -16.20 29.06
CA LEU A 67 -7.37 -16.67 30.39
C LEU A 67 -7.51 -15.57 31.43
N LEU A 68 -7.00 -14.36 31.17
CA LEU A 68 -7.08 -13.22 32.09
C LEU A 68 -8.53 -12.76 32.37
N SER A 69 -9.44 -12.98 31.43
CA SER A 69 -10.86 -12.61 31.59
C SER A 69 -11.64 -13.62 32.42
N HIS A 70 -11.27 -14.90 32.42
CA HIS A 70 -12.03 -15.97 33.03
C HIS A 70 -11.37 -16.56 34.30
N GLU A 71 -10.04 -16.51 34.37
CA GLU A 71 -9.28 -17.13 35.48
C GLU A 71 -9.01 -16.11 36.59
N ARG A 72 -9.99 -15.97 37.52
CA ARG A 72 -9.85 -15.15 38.72
C ARG A 72 -10.09 -16.01 39.97
N TYR A 73 -9.26 -15.81 40.96
CA TYR A 73 -9.45 -16.36 42.29
C TYR A 73 -9.48 -15.24 43.32
N ALA A 74 -10.52 -15.16 44.14
CA ALA A 74 -10.67 -14.10 45.16
C ALA A 74 -10.46 -12.68 44.60
N ASN A 75 -11.01 -12.38 43.40
CA ASN A 75 -10.85 -11.12 42.66
C ASN A 75 -9.39 -10.80 42.20
N THR A 76 -8.48 -11.76 42.27
CA THR A 76 -7.10 -11.60 41.82
C THR A 76 -6.86 -12.46 40.58
N HIS A 77 -6.10 -11.95 39.61
CA HIS A 77 -5.63 -12.74 38.48
C HIS A 77 -4.61 -13.76 38.93
N LEU A 78 -4.77 -15.03 38.48
CA LEU A 78 -3.86 -16.14 38.82
C LEU A 78 -2.54 -16.07 38.02
N ILE A 79 -2.55 -15.35 36.90
CA ILE A 79 -1.40 -15.16 36.00
C ILE A 79 -1.24 -13.69 35.64
N ALA A 80 -0.03 -13.30 35.31
CA ALA A 80 0.24 -11.97 34.77
C ALA A 80 1.09 -12.09 33.49
N PRO A 81 0.85 -11.23 32.49
CA PRO A 81 1.67 -11.19 31.30
C PRO A 81 3.09 -10.70 31.65
N SER A 82 4.10 -11.25 30.97
CA SER A 82 5.47 -10.74 31.12
C SER A 82 5.60 -9.36 30.45
N GLU A 83 6.54 -8.54 30.96
CA GLU A 83 6.86 -7.24 30.36
C GLU A 83 7.24 -7.37 28.86
N LYS A 84 7.98 -8.42 28.51
CA LYS A 84 8.37 -8.71 27.12
C LYS A 84 7.16 -8.93 26.23
N LEU A 85 6.13 -9.62 26.71
CA LEU A 85 4.92 -9.88 25.94
C LEU A 85 4.09 -8.60 25.77
N ILE A 86 3.98 -7.78 26.81
CA ILE A 86 3.31 -6.47 26.72
C ILE A 86 4.06 -5.57 25.75
N ALA A 87 5.38 -5.51 25.80
CA ALA A 87 6.20 -4.73 24.87
C ALA A 87 6.00 -5.19 23.41
N SER A 88 5.95 -6.50 23.17
CA SER A 88 5.66 -7.06 21.83
C SER A 88 4.27 -6.64 21.33
N LEU A 89 3.24 -6.71 22.17
CA LEU A 89 1.89 -6.28 21.82
C LEU A 89 1.84 -4.77 21.47
N LYS A 90 2.52 -3.92 22.28
CA LYS A 90 2.63 -2.48 22.03
C LYS A 90 3.34 -2.18 20.69
N GLU A 91 4.42 -2.91 20.41
CA GLU A 91 5.15 -2.76 19.14
C GLU A 91 4.27 -3.15 17.94
N ILE A 92 3.57 -4.28 18.00
CA ILE A 92 2.66 -4.73 16.95
C ILE A 92 1.52 -3.71 16.75
N ASN A 93 0.92 -3.22 17.84
CA ASN A 93 -0.09 -2.16 17.78
C ASN A 93 0.44 -0.91 17.06
N LYS A 94 1.65 -0.47 17.41
CA LYS A 94 2.30 0.67 16.76
C LYS A 94 2.51 0.44 15.26
N LYS A 95 2.96 -0.76 14.87
CA LYS A 95 3.15 -1.12 13.45
C LYS A 95 1.83 -1.16 12.69
N ILE A 96 0.74 -1.64 13.30
CA ILE A 96 -0.59 -1.69 12.68
C ILE A 96 -1.18 -0.27 12.55
N ALA A 97 -1.07 0.54 13.61
CA ALA A 97 -1.66 1.89 13.66
C ALA A 97 -0.91 2.91 12.78
N ASN A 98 0.41 2.80 12.69
CA ASN A 98 1.26 3.78 12.03
C ASN A 98 1.82 3.26 10.70
N GLN A 99 1.01 2.58 9.91
CA GLN A 99 1.44 2.22 8.57
C GLN A 99 1.68 3.50 7.75
N PRO A 100 2.90 3.69 7.24
CA PRO A 100 3.19 4.85 6.42
C PRO A 100 2.29 4.87 5.19
N LYS A 101 1.95 6.05 4.71
CA LYS A 101 1.10 6.22 3.53
C LYS A 101 1.94 6.18 2.26
N LEU A 102 1.36 5.73 1.15
CA LEU A 102 2.04 5.66 -0.14
C LEU A 102 2.68 6.97 -0.55
N ILE A 103 2.02 8.10 -0.26
CA ILE A 103 2.54 9.42 -0.61
C ILE A 103 3.91 9.73 0.02
N HIS A 104 4.26 9.11 1.14
CA HIS A 104 5.56 9.31 1.80
C HIS A 104 6.74 8.71 1.01
N PHE A 105 6.48 7.80 0.06
CA PHE A 105 7.50 7.25 -0.86
C PHE A 105 7.63 8.03 -2.15
N CYS A 106 6.65 8.87 -2.46
CA CYS A 106 6.68 9.70 -3.65
C CYS A 106 7.53 10.92 -3.40
N LYS A 107 8.84 10.81 -3.68
CA LYS A 107 9.83 11.88 -3.45
C LYS A 107 9.60 13.11 -4.31
N TYR A 108 8.99 12.93 -5.48
CA TYR A 108 8.78 13.99 -6.47
C TYR A 108 7.40 13.90 -7.10
N LYS A 109 6.88 15.05 -7.55
CA LYS A 109 5.70 15.07 -8.41
C LYS A 109 6.09 14.49 -9.77
N PRO A 110 5.36 13.50 -10.29
CA PRO A 110 5.67 12.90 -11.57
C PRO A 110 5.62 13.92 -12.71
N LEU A 111 6.54 13.80 -13.67
CA LEU A 111 6.43 14.46 -14.95
C LEU A 111 5.27 13.85 -15.71
N THR A 112 4.45 14.69 -16.32
CA THR A 112 3.29 14.27 -17.12
C THR A 112 3.40 14.81 -18.52
N PHE A 113 2.88 14.08 -19.50
CA PHE A 113 2.81 14.49 -20.90
C PHE A 113 1.37 14.45 -21.36
N THR A 114 1.05 15.22 -22.41
CA THR A 114 -0.23 15.13 -23.08
C THR A 114 -0.15 14.15 -24.24
N SER A 115 -1.26 13.48 -24.54
CA SER A 115 -1.33 12.48 -25.62
C SER A 115 -0.99 13.03 -27.00
N SER A 116 -1.16 14.34 -27.22
CA SER A 116 -0.85 15.04 -28.48
C SER A 116 0.61 15.45 -28.65
N GLN A 117 1.43 15.38 -27.58
CA GLN A 117 2.86 15.73 -27.68
C GLN A 117 3.63 14.70 -28.51
N PRO A 118 4.75 15.11 -29.14
CA PRO A 118 5.68 14.19 -29.78
C PRO A 118 6.24 13.17 -28.78
N ILE A 119 6.37 11.92 -29.20
CA ILE A 119 6.98 10.86 -28.37
C ILE A 119 8.41 11.19 -27.98
N GLN A 120 9.14 11.94 -28.82
CA GLN A 120 10.51 12.39 -28.56
C GLN A 120 10.62 13.15 -27.23
N ASP A 121 9.65 14.00 -26.88
CA ASP A 121 9.68 14.78 -25.64
C ASP A 121 9.66 13.85 -24.41
N ALA A 122 8.82 12.83 -24.45
CA ALA A 122 8.75 11.82 -23.39
C ALA A 122 10.04 11.00 -23.31
N ILE A 123 10.57 10.53 -24.44
CA ILE A 123 11.82 9.73 -24.50
C ILE A 123 13.01 10.53 -23.92
N ILE A 124 13.18 11.78 -24.34
CA ILE A 124 14.27 12.65 -23.85
C ILE A 124 14.13 12.85 -22.34
N SER A 125 12.92 13.14 -21.87
CA SER A 125 12.67 13.39 -20.45
C SER A 125 12.84 12.14 -19.60
N MET A 126 12.34 10.98 -20.05
CA MET A 126 12.52 9.69 -19.38
C MET A 126 14.01 9.36 -19.24
N ARG A 127 14.78 9.51 -20.32
CA ARG A 127 16.23 9.28 -20.30
C ARG A 127 16.97 10.25 -19.37
N ALA A 128 16.64 11.54 -19.40
CA ALA A 128 17.31 12.56 -18.61
C ALA A 128 17.08 12.40 -17.10
N ASN A 129 15.95 11.82 -16.70
CA ASN A 129 15.57 11.63 -15.30
C ASN A 129 15.66 10.17 -14.82
N ASP A 130 16.16 9.27 -15.66
CA ASP A 130 16.23 7.82 -15.38
C ASP A 130 14.85 7.21 -15.03
N PHE A 131 13.81 7.64 -15.76
CA PHE A 131 12.44 7.14 -15.59
C PHE A 131 12.11 6.08 -16.63
N SER A 132 11.46 5.01 -16.21
CA SER A 132 10.94 3.96 -17.10
C SER A 132 9.46 4.12 -17.41
N GLN A 133 8.76 4.99 -16.70
CA GLN A 133 7.32 5.25 -16.86
C GLN A 133 7.02 6.73 -16.66
N VAL A 134 6.05 7.23 -17.46
CA VAL A 134 5.49 8.59 -17.31
C VAL A 134 3.97 8.56 -17.51
N PRO A 135 3.20 9.25 -16.65
CA PRO A 135 1.76 9.38 -16.81
C PRO A 135 1.38 10.25 -18.01
N ILE A 136 0.34 9.84 -18.71
CA ILE A 136 -0.19 10.55 -19.88
C ILE A 136 -1.56 11.14 -19.56
N MET A 137 -1.70 12.41 -19.91
CA MET A 137 -2.93 13.20 -19.73
C MET A 137 -3.59 13.46 -21.07
N ASN A 138 -4.90 13.53 -21.08
CA ASN A 138 -5.68 14.07 -22.20
C ASN A 138 -6.85 14.88 -21.66
N GLU A 139 -7.02 16.12 -22.15
CA GLU A 139 -8.12 17.01 -21.72
C GLU A 139 -8.33 17.12 -20.19
N GLY A 140 -7.23 17.08 -19.44
CA GLY A 140 -7.24 17.15 -17.99
C GLY A 140 -7.48 15.81 -17.26
N GLU A 141 -7.64 14.72 -17.99
CA GLU A 141 -7.82 13.38 -17.44
C GLU A 141 -6.57 12.51 -17.61
N ILE A 142 -6.33 11.64 -16.64
CA ILE A 142 -5.29 10.62 -16.70
C ILE A 142 -5.80 9.48 -17.59
N ILE A 143 -5.14 9.27 -18.73
CA ILE A 143 -5.56 8.25 -19.71
C ILE A 143 -4.72 6.99 -19.68
N GLY A 144 -3.49 7.04 -19.15
CA GLY A 144 -2.59 5.89 -19.14
C GLY A 144 -1.22 6.22 -18.60
N VAL A 145 -0.35 5.23 -18.67
CA VAL A 145 1.09 5.33 -18.36
C VAL A 145 1.87 4.86 -19.58
N LEU A 146 2.72 5.73 -20.11
CA LEU A 146 3.70 5.37 -21.14
C LEU A 146 4.91 4.73 -20.47
N SER A 147 5.26 3.51 -20.85
CA SER A 147 6.41 2.79 -20.34
C SER A 147 7.47 2.56 -21.43
N SER A 148 8.71 2.28 -21.00
CA SER A 148 9.79 1.86 -21.90
C SER A 148 9.41 0.61 -22.70
N ASN A 149 8.61 -0.30 -22.11
CA ASN A 149 8.09 -1.47 -22.80
C ASN A 149 7.15 -1.08 -23.95
N THR A 150 6.22 -0.13 -23.72
CA THR A 150 5.31 0.39 -24.75
C THR A 150 6.09 1.00 -25.92
N ILE A 151 7.11 1.81 -25.61
CA ILE A 151 7.99 2.41 -26.64
C ILE A 151 8.72 1.31 -27.45
N SER A 152 9.26 0.28 -26.79
CA SER A 152 9.92 -0.82 -27.46
C SER A 152 8.98 -1.63 -28.37
N ARG A 153 7.73 -1.85 -27.93
CA ARG A 153 6.70 -2.54 -28.73
C ARG A 153 6.31 -1.72 -29.97
N TRP A 154 6.13 -0.41 -29.81
CA TRP A 154 5.92 0.49 -30.94
C TRP A 154 7.06 0.42 -31.94
N LEU A 155 8.32 0.59 -31.49
CA LEU A 155 9.49 0.51 -32.36
C LEU A 155 9.57 -0.84 -33.09
N GLY A 156 9.20 -1.95 -32.44
CA GLY A 156 9.18 -3.27 -33.03
C GLY A 156 8.08 -3.46 -34.08
N ALA A 157 6.92 -2.82 -33.90
CA ALA A 157 5.81 -2.89 -34.83
C ALA A 157 6.05 -2.04 -36.08
N ASP A 158 6.57 -0.83 -35.91
CA ASP A 158 6.82 0.12 -37.02
C ASP A 158 8.15 -0.13 -37.72
N SER A 159 9.00 -1.06 -37.22
CA SER A 159 10.31 -1.37 -37.82
C SER A 159 10.22 -2.02 -39.22
N SER A 160 9.03 -2.36 -39.68
CA SER A 160 8.76 -2.78 -41.07
C SER A 160 8.63 -1.60 -42.06
N GLU A 161 8.49 -0.37 -41.56
CA GLU A 161 8.49 0.85 -42.35
C GLU A 161 9.89 1.47 -42.34
N ASP A 162 10.45 1.77 -43.52
CA ASP A 162 11.82 2.26 -43.67
C ASP A 162 12.11 3.62 -43.03
N ILE A 163 11.07 4.34 -42.56
CA ILE A 163 11.18 5.66 -41.95
C ILE A 163 10.17 5.83 -40.82
N PHE A 164 10.63 5.92 -39.57
CA PHE A 164 9.80 6.43 -38.48
C PHE A 164 10.41 7.69 -37.87
N SER A 165 9.55 8.63 -37.48
CA SER A 165 9.96 9.92 -36.93
C SER A 165 9.45 10.04 -35.48
N THR A 166 10.38 10.20 -34.54
CA THR A 166 10.01 10.44 -33.13
C THR A 166 9.47 11.85 -32.91
N THR A 167 9.77 12.79 -33.81
CA THR A 167 9.29 14.17 -33.76
C THR A 167 7.86 14.31 -34.26
N ASP A 168 7.46 13.48 -35.24
CA ASP A 168 6.14 13.59 -35.87
C ASP A 168 5.14 12.58 -35.30
N THR A 169 5.64 11.56 -34.60
CA THR A 169 4.78 10.56 -33.93
C THR A 169 4.30 11.08 -32.59
N THR A 170 2.99 11.08 -32.39
CA THR A 170 2.37 11.50 -31.12
C THR A 170 2.42 10.38 -30.07
N ILE A 171 2.39 10.77 -28.80
CA ILE A 171 2.28 9.83 -27.69
C ILE A 171 1.00 8.98 -27.82
N SER A 172 -0.12 9.57 -28.28
CA SER A 172 -1.37 8.81 -28.51
C SER A 172 -1.19 7.65 -29.49
N HIS A 173 -0.39 7.82 -30.55
CA HIS A 173 -0.08 6.73 -31.47
C HIS A 173 0.73 5.62 -30.78
N VAL A 174 1.77 5.98 -30.04
CA VAL A 174 2.60 5.00 -29.31
C VAL A 174 1.77 4.24 -28.27
N MET A 175 0.81 4.90 -27.61
CA MET A 175 -0.08 4.28 -26.63
C MET A 175 -1.01 3.20 -27.23
N THR A 176 -1.20 3.13 -28.56
CA THR A 176 -1.92 2.01 -29.18
C THR A 176 -1.18 0.67 -29.10
N HIS A 177 0.11 0.70 -28.77
CA HIS A 177 0.96 -0.49 -28.58
C HIS A 177 1.08 -0.95 -27.11
N LEU A 178 0.21 -0.45 -26.22
CA LEU A 178 0.13 -0.95 -24.84
C LEU A 178 -0.07 -2.47 -24.83
N GLU A 179 0.62 -3.13 -23.91
CA GLU A 179 0.42 -4.57 -23.69
C GLU A 179 -0.93 -4.86 -23.03
N ASN A 180 -1.32 -3.98 -22.11
CA ASN A 180 -2.61 -4.00 -21.43
C ASN A 180 -3.19 -2.59 -21.40
N GLU A 181 -4.45 -2.42 -21.76
CA GLU A 181 -5.16 -1.13 -21.67
C GLU A 181 -5.23 -0.62 -20.22
N ASP A 182 -5.36 -1.55 -19.25
CA ASP A 182 -5.38 -1.27 -17.81
C ASP A 182 -3.98 -1.37 -17.20
N ASN A 183 -3.00 -0.65 -17.74
CA ASN A 183 -1.61 -0.71 -17.29
C ASN A 183 -1.32 0.13 -16.03
N PHE A 184 -2.31 0.82 -15.48
CA PHE A 184 -2.18 1.63 -14.26
C PHE A 184 -3.39 1.54 -13.34
N VAL A 185 -3.18 1.88 -12.08
CA VAL A 185 -4.24 1.98 -11.06
C VAL A 185 -4.16 3.34 -10.37
N LEU A 186 -5.32 3.95 -10.10
CA LEU A 186 -5.42 5.16 -9.29
C LEU A 186 -5.71 4.79 -7.85
N LEU A 187 -4.97 5.39 -6.91
CA LEU A 187 -5.23 5.28 -5.47
C LEU A 187 -5.26 6.67 -4.83
N PRO A 188 -6.03 6.85 -3.75
CA PRO A 188 -5.96 8.06 -2.94
C PRO A 188 -4.57 8.23 -2.31
N LYS A 189 -4.10 9.47 -2.17
CA LYS A 189 -2.79 9.79 -1.56
C LYS A 189 -2.59 9.20 -0.15
N ASN A 190 -3.67 9.05 0.60
CA ASN A 190 -3.66 8.53 1.97
C ASN A 190 -3.78 7.01 2.07
N GLU A 191 -3.67 6.30 0.95
CA GLU A 191 -3.74 4.85 0.95
C GLU A 191 -2.47 4.24 1.58
N ASP A 192 -2.62 3.06 2.21
CA ASP A 192 -1.48 2.35 2.79
C ASP A 192 -0.74 1.48 1.76
N TYR A 193 0.51 1.08 2.10
CA TYR A 193 1.34 0.27 1.21
C TYR A 193 0.77 -1.11 0.91
N GLY A 194 0.08 -1.71 1.87
CA GLY A 194 -0.47 -3.06 1.71
C GLY A 194 -1.39 -3.11 0.49
N LYS A 195 -2.10 -2.01 0.23
CA LYS A 195 -2.95 -1.90 -0.95
C LYS A 195 -2.17 -1.83 -2.26
N ALA A 196 -1.05 -1.09 -2.29
CA ALA A 196 -0.21 -1.05 -3.47
C ALA A 196 0.37 -2.42 -3.77
N LEU A 197 0.95 -3.08 -2.75
CA LEU A 197 1.49 -4.43 -2.90
C LEU A 197 0.44 -5.43 -3.39
N ALA A 198 -0.78 -5.39 -2.80
CA ALA A 198 -1.89 -6.24 -3.23
C ALA A 198 -2.32 -5.97 -4.67
N LYS A 199 -2.18 -4.74 -5.19
CA LYS A 199 -2.45 -4.43 -6.59
C LYS A 199 -1.42 -5.06 -7.52
N PHE A 200 -0.12 -4.90 -7.23
CA PHE A 200 0.94 -5.53 -8.02
C PHE A 200 0.83 -7.05 -7.98
N ASP A 201 0.62 -7.66 -6.81
CA ASP A 201 0.43 -9.11 -6.65
C ASP A 201 -0.78 -9.62 -7.46
N ARG A 202 -1.89 -8.88 -7.45
CA ARG A 202 -3.09 -9.24 -8.20
C ARG A 202 -2.83 -9.24 -9.71
N TYR A 203 -2.28 -8.14 -10.26
CA TYR A 203 -1.98 -8.05 -11.70
C TYR A 203 -1.02 -9.15 -12.12
N SER A 204 0.04 -9.40 -11.34
CA SER A 204 0.98 -10.49 -11.59
C SER A 204 0.30 -11.85 -11.60
N SER A 205 -0.62 -12.11 -10.66
CA SER A 205 -1.37 -13.38 -10.58
C SER A 205 -2.34 -13.59 -11.75
N GLU A 206 -2.83 -12.49 -12.34
CA GLU A 206 -3.68 -12.49 -13.54
C GLU A 206 -2.85 -12.55 -14.85
N GLY A 207 -1.52 -12.64 -14.75
CA GLY A 207 -0.62 -12.62 -15.92
C GLY A 207 -0.56 -11.27 -16.64
N LYS A 208 -0.93 -10.19 -15.94
CA LYS A 208 -0.93 -8.82 -16.45
C LYS A 208 0.21 -8.02 -15.85
N GLN A 209 0.74 -7.06 -16.60
CA GLN A 209 1.70 -6.09 -16.10
C GLN A 209 0.99 -4.83 -15.63
N LEU A 210 1.23 -4.42 -14.39
CA LEU A 210 0.87 -3.11 -13.86
C LEU A 210 2.11 -2.21 -13.95
N ASP A 211 2.09 -1.22 -14.84
CA ASP A 211 3.24 -0.33 -15.05
C ASP A 211 3.41 0.66 -13.90
N ALA A 212 2.31 1.18 -13.37
CA ALA A 212 2.36 2.11 -12.24
C ALA A 212 1.05 2.18 -11.44
N ILE A 213 1.20 2.58 -10.18
CA ILE A 213 0.11 3.11 -9.35
C ILE A 213 0.29 4.63 -9.28
N LEU A 214 -0.74 5.37 -9.69
CA LEU A 214 -0.75 6.83 -9.64
C LEU A 214 -1.56 7.30 -8.44
N LEU A 215 -0.99 8.19 -7.64
CA LEU A 215 -1.65 8.77 -6.48
C LEU A 215 -2.26 10.11 -6.85
N THR A 216 -3.53 10.25 -6.53
CA THR A 216 -4.26 11.52 -6.64
C THR A 216 -4.92 11.85 -5.30
N GLU A 217 -5.62 12.96 -5.19
CA GLU A 217 -6.26 13.36 -3.93
C GLU A 217 -7.24 12.29 -3.44
N SER A 218 -8.10 11.78 -4.32
CA SER A 218 -9.15 10.80 -3.97
C SER A 218 -9.18 9.55 -4.86
N GLY A 219 -8.20 9.36 -5.75
CA GLY A 219 -8.13 8.21 -6.66
C GLY A 219 -8.93 8.38 -7.95
N LYS A 220 -9.14 9.60 -8.43
CA LYS A 220 -9.92 9.89 -9.64
C LYS A 220 -9.06 10.35 -10.80
N ARG A 221 -9.53 10.08 -12.04
CA ARG A 221 -8.82 10.41 -13.29
C ARG A 221 -8.68 11.91 -13.55
N ASN A 222 -9.63 12.71 -13.09
CA ASN A 222 -9.68 14.16 -13.30
C ASN A 222 -8.99 14.97 -12.20
N GLU A 223 -8.13 14.33 -11.44
CA GLU A 223 -7.36 14.96 -10.36
C GLU A 223 -5.88 15.08 -10.73
N SER A 224 -5.19 16.05 -10.12
CA SER A 224 -3.73 16.16 -10.27
C SER A 224 -3.02 14.94 -9.72
N ILE A 225 -2.02 14.45 -10.45
CA ILE A 225 -1.17 13.35 -10.00
C ILE A 225 -0.20 13.91 -8.94
N LEU A 226 -0.23 13.30 -7.75
CA LEU A 226 0.58 13.68 -6.60
C LEU A 226 1.81 12.80 -6.44
N GLY A 227 1.76 11.57 -6.96
CA GLY A 227 2.85 10.63 -6.89
C GLY A 227 2.67 9.45 -7.84
N ILE A 228 3.75 8.72 -8.05
CA ILE A 228 3.82 7.49 -8.83
C ILE A 228 4.56 6.43 -8.01
N VAL A 229 4.06 5.21 -8.04
CA VAL A 229 4.68 4.02 -7.44
C VAL A 229 4.78 2.95 -8.50
N THR A 230 5.97 2.40 -8.69
CA THR A 230 6.29 1.37 -9.67
C THR A 230 6.83 0.10 -9.00
N LEU A 231 7.10 -0.94 -9.78
CA LEU A 231 7.74 -2.16 -9.27
C LEU A 231 9.13 -1.88 -8.65
N ALA A 232 9.84 -0.86 -9.13
CA ALA A 232 11.15 -0.47 -8.58
C ALA A 232 11.08 0.03 -7.14
N ASP A 233 9.94 0.55 -6.70
CA ASP A 233 9.72 1.06 -5.34
C ASP A 233 9.36 -0.05 -4.34
N ILE A 234 9.01 -1.25 -4.82
CA ILE A 234 8.56 -2.36 -3.97
C ILE A 234 9.58 -2.76 -2.89
N PRO A 235 10.90 -2.85 -3.17
CA PRO A 235 11.87 -3.18 -2.12
C PRO A 235 11.91 -2.14 -0.99
N GLU A 236 11.84 -0.83 -1.30
CA GLU A 236 11.79 0.23 -0.31
C GLU A 236 10.50 0.16 0.53
N ILE A 237 9.37 -0.07 -0.14
CA ILE A 237 8.06 -0.26 0.51
C ILE A 237 8.08 -1.48 1.46
N ILE A 238 8.64 -2.60 1.04
CA ILE A 238 8.75 -3.80 1.88
C ILE A 238 9.62 -3.50 3.10
N ASN A 239 10.79 -2.89 2.92
CA ASN A 239 11.71 -2.57 4.02
C ASN A 239 11.09 -1.63 5.05
N ALA A 240 10.20 -0.75 4.64
CA ALA A 240 9.49 0.15 5.55
C ALA A 240 8.37 -0.54 6.37
N LEU A 241 7.98 -1.76 5.99
CA LEU A 241 6.98 -2.57 6.70
C LEU A 241 7.61 -3.49 7.76
N TYR A 242 8.93 -3.71 7.73
CA TYR A 242 9.68 -4.57 8.64
C TYR A 242 10.62 -3.76 9.54
#